data_15a59f64cb66375b612a91aa47815787
#
_entry.id   15a59f64cb66375b612a91aa47815787
#
_cell.length_a   1.000
_cell.length_b   1.000
_cell.length_c   1.000
_cell.angle_alpha   90.00
_cell.angle_beta   90.00
_cell.angle_gamma   90.00
#
_symmetry.space_group_name_H-M   'P 1'
#
loop_
_entity.id
_entity.type
_entity.pdbx_description
1 polymer ?
#
loop_
_entity_poly.entity_id
_entity_poly.type
_entity_poly.pdbx_seq_one_letter_code
_entity_poly.pdbx_strand_id
1 'polypeptide(L)'
;MKVNERGIFMKNHQININSQKCIGCQMCIKDCPAKNIELQQTKASIIDNECIMCGHCVAICPKNAVSISGYDEEPILKQSNYQLNPEDVLNTIRFRRTIRQFQKKDINQDILENILEAGRLTHTAKNAQDVTLIVLDKEKDKLEKMAVSLFKKIKPIDNLISSMAKRNEITDYFFFFEAPKVILVASKDHINAALAAQNMEFVAEAYGLGVLYSGFFTMAANHSRQIKKQLDLPKGQKLVTALVMGYPKVQYQRSAPREKSNIKYM
;
A
#
# COMPACT_ATOMS: atom_id res chain seq x y z
N MET A 1 -0.09 -24.95 16.17
CA MET A 1 0.04 -23.81 15.24
C MET A 1 -0.84 -22.72 15.76
N LYS A 2 -0.31 -21.53 16.09
CA LYS A 2 -1.12 -20.39 16.50
C LYS A 2 -1.59 -19.65 15.27
N VAL A 3 -2.90 -19.42 15.17
CA VAL A 3 -3.51 -18.57 14.16
C VAL A 3 -3.54 -17.17 14.75
N ASN A 4 -3.06 -16.15 14.03
CA ASN A 4 -3.17 -14.77 14.50
C ASN A 4 -4.63 -14.32 14.44
N GLU A 5 -4.93 -13.15 15.02
CA GLU A 5 -6.28 -12.54 14.99
C GLU A 5 -6.82 -12.30 13.55
N ARG A 6 -6.04 -12.59 12.53
CA ARG A 6 -6.36 -12.45 11.09
C ARG A 6 -6.78 -13.77 10.46
N GLY A 7 -6.80 -14.89 11.21
CA GLY A 7 -7.03 -16.23 10.64
C GLY A 7 -5.88 -16.77 9.78
N ILE A 8 -4.75 -16.07 9.74
CA ILE A 8 -3.56 -16.48 9.00
C ILE A 8 -2.68 -17.32 9.92
N PHE A 9 -2.20 -18.45 9.43
CA PHE A 9 -1.19 -19.26 10.13
C PHE A 9 0.06 -18.42 10.33
N MET A 10 0.34 -18.03 11.58
CA MET A 10 1.60 -17.37 11.90
C MET A 10 2.72 -18.38 11.71
N LYS A 11 3.54 -18.22 10.69
CA LYS A 11 4.87 -18.78 10.70
C LYS A 11 5.56 -18.19 11.95
N ASN A 12 6.07 -19.04 12.85
CA ASN A 12 6.84 -18.56 13.99
C ASN A 12 8.15 -17.97 13.45
N HIS A 13 8.16 -16.67 13.23
CA HIS A 13 9.38 -15.96 12.87
C HIS A 13 10.32 -15.97 14.07
N GLN A 14 11.55 -16.38 13.85
CA GLN A 14 12.59 -16.37 14.86
C GLN A 14 13.80 -15.62 14.34
N ILE A 15 14.30 -14.71 15.16
CA ILE A 15 15.55 -14.02 14.88
C ILE A 15 16.72 -14.87 15.38
N ASN A 16 17.74 -15.00 14.56
CA ASN A 16 18.94 -15.77 14.89
C ASN A 16 20.20 -14.94 14.62
N ILE A 17 21.21 -15.10 15.49
CA ILE A 17 22.53 -14.50 15.30
C ILE A 17 23.57 -15.62 15.24
N ASN A 18 24.24 -15.74 14.11
CA ASN A 18 25.34 -16.68 13.94
C ASN A 18 26.60 -16.13 14.61
N SER A 19 27.01 -16.71 15.73
CA SER A 19 28.16 -16.27 16.52
C SER A 19 29.50 -16.41 15.79
N GLN A 20 29.63 -17.35 14.85
CA GLN A 20 30.84 -17.53 14.05
C GLN A 20 31.02 -16.40 13.02
N LYS A 21 29.90 -15.90 12.44
CA LYS A 21 29.91 -14.76 11.49
C LYS A 21 29.93 -13.40 12.20
N CYS A 22 29.40 -13.32 13.42
CA CYS A 22 29.31 -12.08 14.18
C CYS A 22 30.73 -11.61 14.59
N ILE A 23 31.04 -10.36 14.26
CA ILE A 23 32.31 -9.70 14.62
C ILE A 23 32.19 -8.73 15.81
N GLY A 24 31.03 -8.67 16.47
CA GLY A 24 30.81 -7.81 17.63
C GLY A 24 30.78 -6.30 17.33
N CYS A 25 30.51 -5.90 16.10
CA CYS A 25 30.52 -4.48 15.68
C CYS A 25 29.39 -3.62 16.29
N GLN A 26 28.43 -4.22 16.96
CA GLN A 26 27.32 -3.60 17.68
C GLN A 26 26.34 -2.79 16.80
N MET A 27 26.44 -2.82 15.47
CA MET A 27 25.54 -2.05 14.59
C MET A 27 24.08 -2.47 14.79
N CYS A 28 23.80 -3.78 14.86
CA CYS A 28 22.45 -4.32 15.11
C CYS A 28 21.89 -3.94 16.49
N ILE A 29 22.75 -3.80 17.50
CA ILE A 29 22.37 -3.38 18.86
C ILE A 29 21.91 -1.92 18.85
N LYS A 30 22.71 -1.05 18.23
CA LYS A 30 22.44 0.40 18.15
C LYS A 30 21.16 0.69 17.34
N ASP A 31 20.92 -0.07 16.28
CA ASP A 31 19.82 0.15 15.34
C ASP A 31 18.50 -0.57 15.75
N CYS A 32 18.54 -1.42 16.79
CA CYS A 32 17.33 -2.15 17.22
C CYS A 32 16.32 -1.22 17.92
N PRO A 33 15.14 -0.96 17.33
CA PRO A 33 14.15 -0.08 17.95
C PRO A 33 13.50 -0.71 19.19
N ALA A 34 13.47 -2.05 19.28
CA ALA A 34 12.95 -2.79 20.42
C ALA A 34 13.99 -2.97 21.53
N LYS A 35 15.26 -2.58 21.31
CA LYS A 35 16.38 -2.81 22.24
C LYS A 35 16.55 -4.27 22.66
N ASN A 36 16.18 -5.19 21.79
CA ASN A 36 16.14 -6.63 22.04
C ASN A 36 17.44 -7.38 21.63
N ILE A 37 18.54 -6.64 21.50
CA ILE A 37 19.87 -7.21 21.18
C ILE A 37 20.89 -6.59 22.12
N GLU A 38 21.70 -7.43 22.74
CA GLU A 38 22.78 -7.01 23.63
C GLU A 38 24.14 -7.58 23.21
N LEU A 39 25.20 -7.13 23.84
CA LEU A 39 26.55 -7.70 23.67
C LEU A 39 26.80 -8.68 24.80
N GLN A 40 26.94 -9.96 24.46
CA GLN A 40 27.41 -10.97 25.39
C GLN A 40 28.85 -11.35 25.07
N GLN A 41 29.75 -11.15 26.00
CA GLN A 41 31.21 -11.28 25.79
C GLN A 41 31.67 -10.38 24.63
N THR A 42 31.82 -10.90 23.42
CA THR A 42 32.27 -10.17 22.23
C THR A 42 31.30 -10.29 21.05
N LYS A 43 30.14 -10.87 21.26
CA LYS A 43 29.16 -11.18 20.22
C LYS A 43 27.80 -10.61 20.56
N ALA A 44 27.02 -10.26 19.53
CA ALA A 44 25.61 -9.87 19.70
C ALA A 44 24.78 -11.11 20.07
N SER A 45 23.81 -10.92 20.97
CA SER A 45 22.88 -11.94 21.43
C SER A 45 21.47 -11.34 21.53
N ILE A 46 20.45 -12.17 21.30
CA ILE A 46 19.05 -11.80 21.48
C ILE A 46 18.68 -11.92 22.95
N ILE A 47 17.98 -10.91 23.50
CA ILE A 47 17.58 -10.87 24.91
C ILE A 47 16.38 -11.79 25.15
N ASP A 48 15.31 -11.63 24.36
CA ASP A 48 14.07 -12.38 24.51
C ASP A 48 13.29 -12.53 23.16
N ASN A 49 12.06 -13.04 23.26
CA ASN A 49 11.20 -13.25 22.09
C ASN A 49 10.34 -12.01 21.72
N GLU A 50 10.48 -10.89 22.40
CA GLU A 50 9.74 -9.67 22.14
C GLU A 50 10.36 -8.86 21.00
N CYS A 51 10.20 -9.34 19.77
CA CYS A 51 10.72 -8.71 18.57
C CYS A 51 9.58 -8.30 17.63
N ILE A 52 9.64 -7.07 17.10
CA ILE A 52 8.69 -6.59 16.08
C ILE A 52 9.02 -7.08 14.67
N MET A 53 10.03 -7.92 14.50
CA MET A 53 10.46 -8.55 13.24
C MET A 53 10.70 -7.54 12.09
N CYS A 54 11.20 -6.34 12.41
CA CYS A 54 11.38 -5.25 11.44
C CYS A 54 12.57 -5.44 10.48
N GLY A 55 13.46 -6.39 10.72
CA GLY A 55 14.58 -6.70 9.84
C GLY A 55 15.76 -5.71 9.87
N HIS A 56 15.73 -4.63 10.66
CA HIS A 56 16.81 -3.65 10.74
C HIS A 56 18.17 -4.31 11.04
N CYS A 57 18.21 -5.20 12.01
CA CYS A 57 19.43 -5.93 12.39
C CYS A 57 19.95 -6.84 11.27
N VAL A 58 19.07 -7.39 10.44
CA VAL A 58 19.46 -8.15 9.24
C VAL A 58 20.05 -7.22 8.20
N ALA A 59 19.36 -6.13 7.88
CA ALA A 59 19.75 -5.19 6.83
C ALA A 59 21.07 -4.47 7.13
N ILE A 60 21.38 -4.18 8.41
CA ILE A 60 22.58 -3.42 8.80
C ILE A 60 23.81 -4.30 9.02
N CYS A 61 23.66 -5.64 9.09
CA CYS A 61 24.78 -6.52 9.44
C CYS A 61 25.78 -6.68 8.30
N PRO A 62 27.03 -6.18 8.41
CA PRO A 62 28.02 -6.24 7.34
C PRO A 62 28.56 -7.65 7.07
N LYS A 63 28.28 -8.61 7.97
CA LYS A 63 28.75 -10.00 7.89
C LYS A 63 27.63 -11.01 7.66
N ASN A 64 26.38 -10.53 7.40
CA ASN A 64 25.21 -11.40 7.25
C ASN A 64 25.11 -12.43 8.40
N ALA A 65 25.40 -11.97 9.62
CA ALA A 65 25.36 -12.82 10.81
C ALA A 65 23.95 -12.92 11.41
N VAL A 66 23.03 -12.03 11.05
CA VAL A 66 21.66 -11.98 11.57
C VAL A 66 20.70 -12.46 10.49
N SER A 67 19.76 -13.32 10.86
CA SER A 67 18.68 -13.81 10.00
C SER A 67 17.36 -13.85 10.74
N ILE A 68 16.26 -13.82 10.00
CA ILE A 68 14.90 -14.04 10.53
C ILE A 68 14.29 -15.18 9.73
N SER A 69 13.92 -16.27 10.40
CA SER A 69 13.28 -17.43 9.78
C SER A 69 11.82 -17.18 9.44
N GLY A 70 11.24 -18.02 8.57
CA GLY A 70 9.81 -18.03 8.28
C GLY A 70 9.35 -17.05 7.20
N TYR A 71 10.24 -16.27 6.61
CA TYR A 71 10.00 -15.56 5.36
C TYR A 71 10.36 -16.45 4.17
N ASP A 72 9.65 -16.28 3.05
CA ASP A 72 9.88 -17.09 1.85
C ASP A 72 10.98 -16.49 0.95
N GLU A 73 11.38 -15.24 1.22
CA GLU A 73 12.37 -14.50 0.42
C GLU A 73 13.62 -14.20 1.27
N GLU A 74 14.77 -14.36 0.65
CA GLU A 74 16.05 -13.95 1.23
C GLU A 74 16.28 -12.44 1.04
N PRO A 75 16.96 -11.78 1.99
CA PRO A 75 17.30 -10.36 1.86
C PRO A 75 18.16 -10.08 0.64
N ILE A 76 17.76 -9.09 -0.16
CA ILE A 76 18.47 -8.67 -1.37
C ILE A 76 19.58 -7.67 -1.00
N LEU A 77 20.78 -7.86 -1.55
CA LEU A 77 21.88 -6.91 -1.38
C LEU A 77 21.58 -5.59 -2.12
N LYS A 78 21.70 -4.48 -1.40
CA LYS A 78 21.58 -3.16 -2.01
C LYS A 78 22.72 -2.91 -2.99
N GLN A 79 22.40 -2.55 -4.23
CA GLN A 79 23.38 -2.14 -5.21
C GLN A 79 24.04 -0.81 -4.78
N SER A 80 25.37 -0.74 -4.84
CA SER A 80 26.14 0.40 -4.34
C SER A 80 25.88 1.71 -5.10
N ASN A 81 25.49 1.61 -6.38
CA ASN A 81 25.23 2.74 -7.27
C ASN A 81 23.73 3.12 -7.37
N TYR A 82 22.87 2.50 -6.56
CA TYR A 82 21.44 2.85 -6.57
C TYR A 82 21.23 4.22 -5.92
N GLN A 83 20.83 5.18 -6.73
CA GLN A 83 20.44 6.52 -6.28
C GLN A 83 19.20 6.99 -7.05
N LEU A 84 18.19 7.41 -6.31
CA LEU A 84 16.98 7.99 -6.87
C LEU A 84 17.24 9.47 -7.21
N ASN A 85 16.93 9.88 -8.45
CA ASN A 85 17.06 11.27 -8.85
C ASN A 85 15.94 12.11 -8.20
N PRO A 86 16.28 13.13 -7.39
CA PRO A 86 15.27 13.96 -6.72
C PRO A 86 14.34 14.70 -7.69
N GLU A 87 14.83 15.17 -8.82
CA GLU A 87 14.03 15.90 -9.81
C GLU A 87 12.99 14.99 -10.47
N ASP A 88 13.32 13.74 -10.77
CA ASP A 88 12.38 12.78 -11.34
C ASP A 88 11.24 12.46 -10.36
N VAL A 89 11.55 12.33 -9.07
CA VAL A 89 10.53 12.16 -8.02
C VAL A 89 9.61 13.36 -7.94
N LEU A 90 10.18 14.58 -7.90
CA LEU A 90 9.39 15.81 -7.84
C LEU A 90 8.53 15.99 -9.09
N ASN A 91 9.03 15.64 -10.27
CA ASN A 91 8.30 15.72 -11.53
C ASN A 91 7.15 14.71 -11.58
N THR A 92 7.36 13.49 -11.10
CA THR A 92 6.28 12.50 -10.95
C THR A 92 5.14 13.08 -10.09
N ILE A 93 5.46 13.69 -8.94
CA ILE A 93 4.48 14.31 -8.07
C ILE A 93 3.81 15.53 -8.72
N ARG A 94 4.58 16.35 -9.43
CA ARG A 94 4.14 17.61 -10.06
C ARG A 94 3.17 17.39 -11.21
N PHE A 95 3.44 16.41 -12.06
CA PHE A 95 2.72 16.23 -13.33
C PHE A 95 1.62 15.19 -13.27
N ARG A 96 1.66 14.24 -12.34
CA ARG A 96 0.58 13.26 -12.22
C ARG A 96 -0.77 13.91 -11.91
N ARG A 97 -1.83 13.32 -12.45
CA ARG A 97 -3.21 13.74 -12.27
C ARG A 97 -4.11 12.54 -12.10
N THR A 98 -5.20 12.73 -11.41
CA THR A 98 -6.28 11.75 -11.35
C THR A 98 -6.84 11.46 -12.73
N ILE A 99 -6.68 10.23 -13.22
CA ILE A 99 -7.15 9.79 -14.52
C ILE A 99 -8.56 9.19 -14.39
N ARG A 100 -9.48 9.62 -15.29
CA ARG A 100 -10.86 9.12 -15.40
C ARG A 100 -11.22 8.68 -16.81
N GLN A 101 -10.24 8.61 -17.70
CA GLN A 101 -10.42 8.16 -19.07
C GLN A 101 -9.30 7.18 -19.39
N PHE A 102 -9.65 5.90 -19.50
CA PHE A 102 -8.70 4.83 -19.71
C PHE A 102 -8.83 4.21 -21.10
N GLN A 103 -7.71 3.72 -21.63
CA GLN A 103 -7.69 2.93 -22.84
C GLN A 103 -8.29 1.54 -22.56
N LYS A 104 -8.89 0.93 -23.60
CA LYS A 104 -9.32 -0.49 -23.55
C LYS A 104 -8.10 -1.41 -23.75
N LYS A 105 -7.13 -1.29 -22.86
CA LYS A 105 -5.88 -2.07 -22.87
C LYS A 105 -5.66 -2.59 -21.46
N ASP A 106 -5.50 -3.90 -21.33
CA ASP A 106 -5.22 -4.51 -20.02
C ASP A 106 -3.79 -4.21 -19.56
N ILE A 107 -3.58 -4.34 -18.25
CA ILE A 107 -2.27 -4.18 -17.62
C ILE A 107 -1.59 -5.55 -17.61
N ASN A 108 -0.33 -5.60 -18.08
CA ASN A 108 0.47 -6.83 -18.02
C ASN A 108 0.60 -7.31 -16.58
N GLN A 109 0.57 -8.64 -16.39
CA GLN A 109 0.62 -9.27 -15.08
C GLN A 109 1.91 -8.89 -14.31
N ASP A 110 3.06 -8.87 -14.97
CA ASP A 110 4.34 -8.49 -14.33
C ASP A 110 4.32 -7.06 -13.81
N ILE A 111 3.68 -6.14 -14.56
CA ILE A 111 3.50 -4.74 -14.13
C ILE A 111 2.59 -4.69 -12.89
N LEU A 112 1.49 -5.44 -12.92
CA LEU A 112 0.57 -5.51 -11.79
C LEU A 112 1.25 -6.06 -10.53
N GLU A 113 2.05 -7.11 -10.68
CA GLU A 113 2.82 -7.71 -9.58
C GLU A 113 3.84 -6.73 -8.99
N ASN A 114 4.57 -5.98 -9.82
CA ASN A 114 5.47 -4.93 -9.34
C ASN A 114 4.74 -3.82 -8.58
N ILE A 115 3.53 -3.46 -9.00
CA ILE A 115 2.69 -2.49 -8.29
C ILE A 115 2.26 -3.05 -6.93
N LEU A 116 1.80 -4.30 -6.88
CA LEU A 116 1.41 -4.96 -5.64
C LEU A 116 2.59 -5.11 -4.69
N GLU A 117 3.77 -5.42 -5.23
CA GLU A 117 5.02 -5.52 -4.48
C GLU A 117 5.39 -4.18 -3.82
N ALA A 118 5.22 -3.05 -4.50
CA ALA A 118 5.43 -1.73 -3.89
C ALA A 118 4.51 -1.51 -2.68
N GLY A 119 3.27 -1.99 -2.74
CA GLY A 119 2.36 -1.98 -1.60
C GLY A 119 2.83 -2.88 -0.46
N ARG A 120 3.30 -4.09 -0.77
CA ARG A 120 3.83 -5.06 0.20
C ARG A 120 5.08 -4.56 0.91
N LEU A 121 6.00 -3.94 0.18
CA LEU A 121 7.26 -3.41 0.69
C LEU A 121 7.10 -2.13 1.52
N THR A 122 5.92 -1.53 1.52
CA THR A 122 5.67 -0.31 2.30
C THR A 122 5.79 -0.59 3.80
N HIS A 123 6.64 0.18 4.46
CA HIS A 123 6.77 0.09 5.92
C HIS A 123 5.47 0.48 6.64
N THR A 124 5.22 -0.19 7.74
CA THR A 124 4.00 0.01 8.55
C THR A 124 4.37 0.33 9.99
N ALA A 125 3.50 1.01 10.72
CA ALA A 125 3.70 1.29 12.13
C ALA A 125 3.96 -0.02 12.90
N LYS A 126 5.04 -0.05 13.71
CA LYS A 126 5.48 -1.24 14.47
C LYS A 126 5.68 -2.50 13.60
N ASN A 127 5.99 -2.33 12.33
CA ASN A 127 6.07 -3.42 11.35
C ASN A 127 4.83 -4.34 11.34
N ALA A 128 3.65 -3.74 11.45
CA ALA A 128 2.39 -4.49 11.57
C ALA A 128 2.08 -5.33 10.32
N GLN A 129 2.58 -4.93 9.14
CA GLN A 129 2.34 -5.58 7.83
C GLN A 129 0.86 -5.96 7.63
N ASP A 130 -0.05 -5.05 8.05
CA ASP A 130 -1.48 -5.28 8.15
C ASP A 130 -2.28 -4.75 6.95
N VAL A 131 -1.60 -4.37 5.88
CA VAL A 131 -2.26 -3.93 4.65
C VAL A 131 -2.74 -5.13 3.87
N THR A 132 -4.03 -5.15 3.54
CA THR A 132 -4.65 -6.13 2.65
C THR A 132 -4.89 -5.48 1.29
N LEU A 133 -4.39 -6.12 0.25
CA LEU A 133 -4.58 -5.73 -1.14
C LEU A 133 -5.55 -6.71 -1.80
N ILE A 134 -6.62 -6.20 -2.43
CA ILE A 134 -7.59 -7.01 -3.17
C ILE A 134 -7.63 -6.50 -4.62
N VAL A 135 -7.15 -7.32 -5.53
CA VAL A 135 -7.27 -7.03 -6.97
C VAL A 135 -8.65 -7.46 -7.44
N LEU A 136 -9.43 -6.51 -7.93
CA LEU A 136 -10.73 -6.81 -8.53
C LEU A 136 -10.55 -7.20 -9.99
N ASP A 137 -10.96 -8.41 -10.31
CA ASP A 137 -11.03 -8.96 -11.65
C ASP A 137 -12.51 -9.25 -12.02
N LYS A 138 -12.93 -10.49 -11.95
CA LYS A 138 -14.30 -10.93 -12.30
C LYS A 138 -15.42 -10.27 -11.47
N GLU A 139 -15.13 -9.95 -10.21
CA GLU A 139 -16.09 -9.32 -9.29
C GLU A 139 -16.16 -7.77 -9.42
N LYS A 140 -15.30 -7.17 -10.23
CA LYS A 140 -15.22 -5.70 -10.41
C LYS A 140 -16.57 -5.09 -10.78
N ASP A 141 -17.17 -5.57 -11.86
CA ASP A 141 -18.43 -5.03 -12.38
C ASP A 141 -19.61 -5.26 -11.42
N LYS A 142 -19.62 -6.39 -10.71
CA LYS A 142 -20.63 -6.69 -9.71
C LYS A 142 -20.56 -5.73 -8.52
N LEU A 143 -19.36 -5.50 -7.99
CA LEU A 143 -19.15 -4.57 -6.88
C LEU A 143 -19.47 -3.13 -7.28
N GLU A 144 -19.10 -2.71 -8.51
CA GLU A 144 -19.46 -1.41 -9.04
C GLU A 144 -20.97 -1.22 -9.15
N LYS A 145 -21.69 -2.18 -9.74
CA LYS A 145 -23.15 -2.17 -9.81
C LYS A 145 -23.84 -2.06 -8.44
N MET A 146 -23.30 -2.75 -7.43
CA MET A 146 -23.82 -2.66 -6.06
C MET A 146 -23.64 -1.22 -5.50
N ALA A 147 -22.46 -0.62 -5.70
CA ALA A 147 -22.19 0.74 -5.28
C ALA A 147 -23.05 1.78 -6.06
N VAL A 148 -23.18 1.62 -7.38
CA VAL A 148 -24.06 2.44 -8.23
C VAL A 148 -25.50 2.39 -7.75
N SER A 149 -26.02 1.20 -7.47
CA SER A 149 -27.38 1.02 -6.95
C SER A 149 -27.59 1.77 -5.63
N LEU A 150 -26.61 1.73 -4.72
CA LEU A 150 -26.65 2.47 -3.47
C LEU A 150 -26.68 3.98 -3.72
N PHE A 151 -25.80 4.50 -4.57
CA PHE A 151 -25.70 5.93 -4.86
C PHE A 151 -26.91 6.46 -5.63
N LYS A 152 -27.49 5.71 -6.55
CA LYS A 152 -28.75 6.07 -7.23
C LYS A 152 -29.90 6.28 -6.24
N LYS A 153 -29.93 5.56 -5.12
CA LYS A 153 -30.95 5.72 -4.07
C LYS A 153 -30.77 6.99 -3.25
N ILE A 154 -29.55 7.45 -3.00
CA ILE A 154 -29.26 8.65 -2.19
C ILE A 154 -29.19 9.93 -3.03
N LYS A 155 -28.94 9.82 -4.33
CA LYS A 155 -28.80 10.97 -5.26
C LYS A 155 -29.92 12.00 -5.18
N PRO A 156 -31.22 11.66 -5.03
CA PRO A 156 -32.27 12.66 -4.89
C PRO A 156 -32.04 13.61 -3.71
N ILE A 157 -31.51 13.12 -2.61
CA ILE A 157 -31.20 13.92 -1.42
C ILE A 157 -29.97 14.81 -1.68
N ASP A 158 -28.92 14.26 -2.27
CA ASP A 158 -27.71 15.01 -2.62
C ASP A 158 -27.98 16.13 -3.62
N ASN A 159 -28.91 15.93 -4.56
CA ASN A 159 -29.34 16.95 -5.52
C ASN A 159 -29.98 18.17 -4.86
N LEU A 160 -30.56 18.04 -3.67
CA LEU A 160 -31.13 19.16 -2.92
C LEU A 160 -30.04 20.04 -2.29
N ILE A 161 -28.88 19.45 -2.01
CA ILE A 161 -27.82 20.08 -1.21
C ILE A 161 -26.68 20.59 -2.11
N SER A 162 -26.39 19.91 -3.23
CA SER A 162 -25.22 20.18 -4.06
C SER A 162 -25.52 20.37 -5.53
N SER A 163 -25.17 21.55 -6.06
CA SER A 163 -25.26 21.85 -7.49
C SER A 163 -24.31 20.96 -8.33
N MET A 164 -23.21 20.49 -7.74
CA MET A 164 -22.31 19.56 -8.37
C MET A 164 -22.94 18.17 -8.50
N ALA A 165 -23.67 17.71 -7.48
CA ALA A 165 -24.41 16.44 -7.54
C ALA A 165 -25.46 16.46 -8.65
N LYS A 166 -26.17 17.58 -8.84
CA LYS A 166 -27.15 17.76 -9.93
C LYS A 166 -26.54 17.58 -11.31
N ARG A 167 -25.32 18.10 -11.53
CA ARG A 167 -24.64 18.05 -12.83
C ARG A 167 -23.97 16.70 -13.12
N ASN A 168 -23.70 15.89 -12.11
CA ASN A 168 -23.06 14.60 -12.28
C ASN A 168 -24.09 13.48 -12.35
N GLU A 169 -24.13 12.76 -13.46
CA GLU A 169 -24.94 11.56 -13.61
C GLU A 169 -24.22 10.35 -13.02
N ILE A 170 -24.95 9.48 -12.30
CA ILE A 170 -24.42 8.22 -11.79
C ILE A 170 -24.62 7.17 -12.88
N THR A 171 -23.61 7.04 -13.73
CA THR A 171 -23.56 6.01 -14.78
C THR A 171 -23.23 4.64 -14.16
N ASP A 172 -23.33 3.59 -14.95
CA ASP A 172 -23.00 2.22 -14.47
C ASP A 172 -21.51 2.02 -14.21
N TYR A 173 -20.63 2.90 -14.74
CA TYR A 173 -19.19 2.92 -14.56
C TYR A 173 -18.69 4.13 -13.75
N PHE A 174 -19.53 4.66 -12.89
CA PHE A 174 -19.28 5.89 -12.16
C PHE A 174 -18.09 5.87 -11.22
N PHE A 175 -17.75 4.70 -10.67
CA PHE A 175 -16.69 4.56 -9.68
C PHE A 175 -15.35 4.13 -10.28
N PHE A 176 -15.38 3.33 -11.35
CA PHE A 176 -14.18 2.70 -11.93
C PHE A 176 -13.87 3.18 -13.35
N PHE A 177 -14.78 3.96 -13.98
CA PHE A 177 -14.54 4.61 -15.28
C PHE A 177 -14.08 3.62 -16.38
N GLU A 178 -14.62 2.41 -16.38
CA GLU A 178 -14.23 1.31 -17.29
C GLU A 178 -12.72 0.96 -17.24
N ALA A 179 -12.03 1.32 -16.17
CA ALA A 179 -10.62 0.98 -16.02
C ALA A 179 -10.39 -0.54 -16.02
N PRO A 180 -9.27 -1.03 -16.59
CA PRO A 180 -9.00 -2.46 -16.66
C PRO A 180 -8.75 -3.09 -15.28
N LYS A 181 -8.12 -2.38 -14.34
CA LYS A 181 -7.79 -2.92 -13.01
C LYS A 181 -8.22 -1.98 -11.89
N VAL A 182 -8.62 -2.60 -10.79
CA VAL A 182 -8.91 -1.90 -9.52
C VAL A 182 -8.25 -2.66 -8.39
N ILE A 183 -7.49 -1.97 -7.55
CA ILE A 183 -6.90 -2.54 -6.33
C ILE A 183 -7.54 -1.86 -5.13
N LEU A 184 -8.18 -2.66 -4.28
CA LEU A 184 -8.71 -2.19 -3.01
C LEU A 184 -7.64 -2.33 -1.95
N VAL A 185 -7.46 -1.29 -1.16
CA VAL A 185 -6.45 -1.23 -0.08
C VAL A 185 -7.16 -1.09 1.25
N ALA A 186 -6.99 -2.09 2.09
CA ALA A 186 -7.61 -2.16 3.40
C ALA A 186 -6.57 -2.35 4.50
N SER A 187 -6.83 -1.81 5.69
CA SER A 187 -5.98 -1.95 6.87
C SER A 187 -6.77 -1.60 8.12
N LYS A 188 -6.21 -1.93 9.29
CA LYS A 188 -6.67 -1.38 10.58
C LYS A 188 -6.20 0.06 10.75
N ASP A 189 -5.01 0.38 10.26
CA ASP A 189 -4.42 1.72 10.28
C ASP A 189 -4.52 2.37 8.89
N HIS A 190 -5.23 3.48 8.82
CA HIS A 190 -5.43 4.23 7.57
C HIS A 190 -4.11 4.78 7.01
N ILE A 191 -3.13 5.09 7.88
CA ILE A 191 -1.82 5.62 7.45
C ILE A 191 -1.06 4.52 6.70
N ASN A 192 -1.00 3.30 7.24
CA ASN A 192 -0.34 2.18 6.59
C ASN A 192 -0.90 1.93 5.18
N ALA A 193 -2.23 1.92 5.06
CA ALA A 193 -2.89 1.73 3.77
C ALA A 193 -2.68 2.91 2.79
N ALA A 194 -2.69 4.14 3.29
CA ALA A 194 -2.48 5.33 2.46
C ALA A 194 -1.05 5.37 1.90
N LEU A 195 -0.05 5.03 2.72
CA LEU A 195 1.35 4.95 2.28
C LEU A 195 1.55 3.83 1.25
N ALA A 196 0.95 2.66 1.47
CA ALA A 196 1.00 1.56 0.50
C ALA A 196 0.34 1.95 -0.84
N ALA A 197 -0.81 2.59 -0.79
CA ALA A 197 -1.50 3.08 -1.98
C ALA A 197 -0.66 4.12 -2.74
N GLN A 198 0.02 5.03 -2.04
CA GLN A 198 0.89 6.03 -2.66
C GLN A 198 2.11 5.41 -3.32
N ASN A 199 2.75 4.41 -2.70
CA ASN A 199 3.89 3.71 -3.30
C ASN A 199 3.46 2.94 -4.54
N MET A 200 2.30 2.26 -4.50
CA MET A 200 1.73 1.60 -5.67
C MET A 200 1.44 2.58 -6.80
N GLU A 201 0.91 3.77 -6.50
CA GLU A 201 0.68 4.81 -7.50
C GLU A 201 1.99 5.27 -8.16
N PHE A 202 3.07 5.48 -7.42
CA PHE A 202 4.36 5.87 -8.00
C PHE A 202 4.91 4.81 -8.95
N VAL A 203 4.80 3.54 -8.61
CA VAL A 203 5.22 2.45 -9.49
C VAL A 203 4.31 2.36 -10.72
N ALA A 204 3.00 2.55 -10.57
CA ALA A 204 2.06 2.60 -11.69
C ALA A 204 2.40 3.75 -12.67
N GLU A 205 2.66 4.95 -12.15
CA GLU A 205 3.08 6.12 -12.96
C GLU A 205 4.39 5.85 -13.69
N ALA A 206 5.36 5.18 -13.06
CA ALA A 206 6.63 4.82 -13.69
C ALA A 206 6.44 3.85 -14.88
N TYR A 207 5.37 3.04 -14.87
CA TYR A 207 4.96 2.20 -16.00
C TYR A 207 4.03 2.91 -17.01
N GLY A 208 3.81 4.22 -16.85
CA GLY A 208 2.95 5.01 -17.74
C GLY A 208 1.47 4.76 -17.53
N LEU A 209 1.08 4.20 -16.38
CA LEU A 209 -0.32 4.05 -15.99
C LEU A 209 -0.82 5.31 -15.30
N GLY A 210 -2.11 5.60 -15.47
CA GLY A 210 -2.79 6.63 -14.71
C GLY A 210 -3.63 6.02 -13.59
N VAL A 211 -3.76 6.74 -12.48
CA VAL A 211 -4.46 6.28 -11.28
C VAL A 211 -5.55 7.26 -10.85
N LEU A 212 -6.63 6.72 -10.33
CA LEU A 212 -7.69 7.42 -9.60
C LEU A 212 -7.88 6.77 -8.23
N TYR A 213 -7.90 7.57 -7.18
CA TYR A 213 -8.38 7.16 -5.85
C TYR A 213 -9.90 7.30 -5.80
N SER A 214 -10.65 6.18 -5.88
CA SER A 214 -12.11 6.20 -5.88
C SER A 214 -12.68 6.31 -4.47
N GLY A 215 -12.69 7.53 -3.92
CA GLY A 215 -13.19 7.80 -2.57
C GLY A 215 -14.69 7.51 -2.42
N PHE A 216 -15.48 7.76 -3.45
CA PHE A 216 -16.91 7.46 -3.43
C PHE A 216 -17.19 5.95 -3.38
N PHE A 217 -16.41 5.14 -4.12
CA PHE A 217 -16.52 3.68 -3.98
C PHE A 217 -16.14 3.23 -2.57
N THR A 218 -15.05 3.77 -2.02
CA THR A 218 -14.60 3.48 -0.64
C THR A 218 -15.71 3.80 0.37
N MET A 219 -16.38 4.94 0.22
CA MET A 219 -17.52 5.33 1.04
C MET A 219 -18.67 4.33 0.90
N ALA A 220 -19.08 4.01 -0.33
CA ALA A 220 -20.14 3.03 -0.60
C ALA A 220 -19.82 1.67 0.03
N ALA A 221 -18.60 1.17 -0.16
CA ALA A 221 -18.16 -0.12 0.35
C ALA A 221 -18.19 -0.16 1.89
N ASN A 222 -17.73 0.90 2.54
CA ASN A 222 -17.72 0.98 4.01
C ASN A 222 -19.11 1.16 4.64
N HIS A 223 -20.13 1.56 3.89
CA HIS A 223 -21.50 1.69 4.38
C HIS A 223 -22.42 0.53 3.98
N SER A 224 -22.10 -0.19 2.90
CA SER A 224 -22.88 -1.31 2.40
C SER A 224 -22.54 -2.62 3.13
N ARG A 225 -23.52 -3.20 3.85
CA ARG A 225 -23.36 -4.53 4.45
C ARG A 225 -23.09 -5.61 3.40
N GLN A 226 -23.71 -5.49 2.22
CA GLN A 226 -23.56 -6.45 1.13
C GLN A 226 -22.14 -6.42 0.55
N ILE A 227 -21.59 -5.21 0.26
CA ILE A 227 -20.21 -5.06 -0.24
C ILE A 227 -19.23 -5.55 0.82
N LYS A 228 -19.39 -5.16 2.09
CA LYS A 228 -18.53 -5.66 3.19
C LYS A 228 -18.48 -7.18 3.26
N LYS A 229 -19.65 -7.84 3.14
CA LYS A 229 -19.74 -9.31 3.12
C LYS A 229 -19.01 -9.92 1.92
N GLN A 230 -19.09 -9.26 0.75
CA GLN A 230 -18.40 -9.72 -0.45
C GLN A 230 -16.88 -9.54 -0.37
N LEU A 231 -16.41 -8.47 0.27
CA LEU A 231 -14.97 -8.19 0.42
C LEU A 231 -14.31 -9.09 1.48
N ASP A 232 -15.06 -9.60 2.43
CA ASP A 232 -14.60 -10.49 3.51
C ASP A 232 -13.26 -10.05 4.14
N LEU A 233 -13.18 -8.78 4.53
CA LEU A 233 -11.96 -8.20 5.08
C LEU A 233 -11.60 -8.82 6.44
N PRO A 234 -10.31 -8.98 6.75
CA PRO A 234 -9.87 -9.40 8.07
C PRO A 234 -10.49 -8.56 9.20
N LYS A 235 -10.75 -9.19 10.35
CA LYS A 235 -11.39 -8.55 11.51
C LYS A 235 -10.70 -7.24 11.89
N GLY A 236 -11.50 -6.18 11.98
CA GLY A 236 -11.04 -4.84 12.35
C GLY A 236 -10.45 -4.01 11.21
N GLN A 237 -10.27 -4.58 10.02
CA GLN A 237 -9.88 -3.81 8.84
C GLN A 237 -11.09 -3.10 8.20
N LYS A 238 -10.79 -1.98 7.55
CA LYS A 238 -11.74 -1.22 6.71
C LYS A 238 -11.08 -0.94 5.36
N LEU A 239 -11.90 -0.80 4.34
CA LEU A 239 -11.42 -0.29 3.06
C LEU A 239 -11.00 1.17 3.26
N VAL A 240 -9.73 1.47 2.99
CA VAL A 240 -9.16 2.82 3.13
C VAL A 240 -9.21 3.55 1.80
N THR A 241 -8.89 2.87 0.72
CA THR A 241 -8.99 3.45 -0.64
C THR A 241 -9.15 2.36 -1.71
N ALA A 242 -9.58 2.80 -2.90
CA ALA A 242 -9.62 1.98 -4.11
C ALA A 242 -8.79 2.68 -5.19
N LEU A 243 -7.73 2.04 -5.64
CA LEU A 243 -6.90 2.48 -6.77
C LEU A 243 -7.51 1.93 -8.06
N VAL A 244 -8.02 2.81 -8.88
CA VAL A 244 -8.54 2.52 -10.22
C VAL A 244 -7.45 2.88 -11.21
N MET A 245 -7.00 1.94 -12.04
CA MET A 245 -5.81 2.15 -12.87
C MET A 245 -5.91 1.54 -14.26
N GLY A 246 -5.16 2.15 -15.17
CA GLY A 246 -5.06 1.75 -16.57
C GLY A 246 -4.23 2.74 -17.39
N TYR A 247 -4.00 2.44 -18.66
CA TYR A 247 -3.33 3.36 -19.56
C TYR A 247 -4.24 4.56 -19.85
N PRO A 248 -3.77 5.82 -19.61
CA PRO A 248 -4.60 7.01 -19.81
C PRO A 248 -4.90 7.25 -21.30
N LYS A 249 -6.14 7.70 -21.59
CA LYS A 249 -6.52 8.24 -22.93
C LYS A 249 -6.17 9.71 -23.07
N VAL A 250 -5.84 10.38 -21.96
CA VAL A 250 -5.58 11.82 -21.91
C VAL A 250 -4.11 12.05 -21.58
N GLN A 251 -3.55 13.12 -22.12
CA GLN A 251 -2.20 13.57 -21.81
C GLN A 251 -2.25 15.01 -21.33
N TYR A 252 -1.80 15.25 -20.10
CA TYR A 252 -1.71 16.59 -19.55
C TYR A 252 -0.43 17.29 -20.01
N GLN A 253 -0.57 18.51 -20.54
CA GLN A 253 0.53 19.26 -21.12
C GLN A 253 1.34 20.08 -20.09
N ARG A 254 0.82 20.25 -18.91
CA ARG A 254 1.44 21.07 -17.84
C ARG A 254 0.93 20.70 -16.46
N SER A 255 1.68 21.11 -15.44
CA SER A 255 1.25 20.96 -14.05
C SER A 255 -0.01 21.77 -13.76
N ALA A 256 -0.80 21.36 -12.76
CA ALA A 256 -1.87 22.21 -12.25
C ALA A 256 -1.34 23.20 -11.22
N PRO A 257 -1.94 24.41 -11.13
CA PRO A 257 -1.60 25.35 -10.08
C PRO A 257 -1.91 24.77 -8.70
N ARG A 258 -1.13 25.20 -7.71
CA ARG A 258 -1.27 24.84 -6.30
C ARG A 258 -1.17 26.09 -5.44
N GLU A 259 -1.93 26.11 -4.37
CA GLU A 259 -1.76 27.13 -3.33
C GLU A 259 -0.36 27.01 -2.68
N LYS A 260 0.13 28.12 -2.15
CA LYS A 260 1.36 28.10 -1.37
C LYS A 260 1.18 27.29 -0.09
N SER A 261 2.18 26.50 0.25
CA SER A 261 2.16 25.72 1.48
C SER A 261 2.16 26.63 2.71
N ASN A 262 1.37 26.27 3.72
CA ASN A 262 1.46 26.87 5.03
C ASN A 262 2.59 26.19 5.82
N ILE A 263 3.79 26.78 5.79
CA ILE A 263 4.98 26.23 6.44
C ILE A 263 5.33 27.15 7.62
N LYS A 264 5.50 26.56 8.78
CA LYS A 264 5.95 27.25 9.99
C LYS A 264 7.31 26.67 10.41
N TYR A 265 8.30 27.52 10.53
CA TYR A 265 9.60 27.20 11.14
C TYR A 265 9.55 27.61 12.62
N MET A 266 9.92 26.70 13.53
CA MET A 266 9.88 26.92 14.97
C MET A 266 11.25 26.66 15.57
#